data_e6d6108f586714f706c256a2696420e1
#
_entry.id   e6d6108f586714f706c256a2696420e1
#
_cell.length_a   1.000
_cell.length_b   1.000
_cell.length_c   1.000
_cell.angle_alpha   90.00
_cell.angle_beta   90.00
_cell.angle_gamma   90.00
#
_symmetry.space_group_name_H-M   'P 1'
#
loop_
_entity.id
_entity.type
_entity.pdbx_description
1 polymer ?
#
loop_
_entity_poly.entity_id
_entity_poly.type
_entity_poly.pdbx_seq_one_letter_code
_entity_poly.pdbx_strand_id
1 'polypeptide(L)'
;FIPASIDLLKRKGAPNEELAGLRKNLHAIQCASRIPIGLVIVDTLARCYGDGDENNNRDVSAIIRGIDEEICRPTGAAALVIAHAGKDISRGARGGMALKNGLSGLFCLDKHKDLDASVLTCEKQKEGPPTEPMIFAVKDVEIPDRRSSEMIKAPVIEPIEDETGHQVGPRLSPQQKIVYEALQA
;
A
#
# COMPACT_ATOMS: atom_id res chain seq x y z
N PHE A 1 6.15 -9.64 -10.01
CA PHE A 1 5.07 -10.24 -9.21
C PHE A 1 5.54 -11.56 -8.60
N ILE A 2 5.39 -11.72 -7.26
CA ILE A 2 5.73 -12.95 -6.51
C ILE A 2 4.42 -13.53 -6.01
N PRO A 3 3.83 -14.55 -6.67
CA PRO A 3 2.53 -15.12 -6.30
C PRO A 3 2.69 -16.16 -5.17
N ALA A 4 3.24 -15.75 -4.03
CA ALA A 4 3.46 -16.62 -2.88
C ALA A 4 3.09 -15.91 -1.59
N SER A 5 2.62 -16.68 -0.60
CA SER A 5 2.55 -16.21 0.77
C SER A 5 3.94 -16.35 1.39
N ILE A 6 4.45 -15.28 1.98
CA ILE A 6 5.77 -15.23 2.61
C ILE A 6 5.55 -14.86 4.08
N ASP A 7 6.10 -15.66 4.99
CA ASP A 7 6.09 -15.30 6.42
C ASP A 7 7.03 -14.10 6.64
N LEU A 8 6.45 -12.95 6.99
CA LEU A 8 7.18 -11.73 7.30
C LEU A 8 7.42 -11.54 8.80
N LEU A 9 7.01 -12.50 9.63
CA LEU A 9 7.09 -12.43 11.08
C LEU A 9 8.53 -12.63 11.55
N LYS A 10 9.16 -11.54 12.00
CA LYS A 10 10.53 -11.57 12.53
C LYS A 10 10.54 -11.88 14.04
N ARG A 11 10.85 -13.11 14.42
CA ARG A 11 10.97 -13.52 15.81
C ARG A 11 12.35 -13.21 16.38
N LYS A 12 12.38 -12.83 17.65
CA LYS A 12 13.64 -12.58 18.34
C LYS A 12 14.40 -13.89 18.55
N GLY A 13 15.63 -13.96 18.01
CA GLY A 13 16.52 -15.12 18.19
C GLY A 13 16.20 -16.33 17.29
N ALA A 14 15.21 -16.21 16.39
CA ALA A 14 14.91 -17.26 15.42
C ALA A 14 15.11 -16.72 13.99
N PRO A 15 15.82 -17.44 13.11
CA PRO A 15 15.92 -17.06 11.70
C PRO A 15 14.56 -17.24 11.02
N ASN A 16 14.23 -16.32 10.12
CA ASN A 16 13.10 -16.48 9.20
C ASN A 16 13.69 -16.63 7.80
N GLU A 17 13.73 -17.88 7.31
CA GLU A 17 14.35 -18.22 6.03
C GLU A 17 13.60 -17.63 4.85
N GLU A 18 12.27 -17.53 4.90
CA GLU A 18 11.45 -16.96 3.85
C GLU A 18 11.73 -15.46 3.71
N LEU A 19 11.80 -14.73 4.80
CA LEU A 19 12.09 -13.32 4.83
C LEU A 19 13.54 -13.04 4.36
N ALA A 20 14.49 -13.87 4.78
CA ALA A 20 15.87 -13.79 4.31
C ALA A 20 15.98 -14.10 2.80
N GLY A 21 15.22 -15.10 2.32
CA GLY A 21 15.11 -15.43 0.91
C GLY A 21 14.53 -14.29 0.09
N LEU A 22 13.47 -13.64 0.57
CA LEU A 22 12.89 -12.47 -0.07
C LEU A 22 13.93 -11.34 -0.21
N ARG A 23 14.64 -11.00 0.86
CA ARG A 23 15.72 -9.99 0.83
C ARG A 23 16.77 -10.32 -0.23
N LYS A 24 17.22 -11.58 -0.28
CA LYS A 24 18.21 -12.04 -1.27
C LYS A 24 17.67 -11.88 -2.70
N ASN A 25 16.42 -12.21 -2.95
CA ASN A 25 15.79 -12.08 -4.25
C ASN A 25 15.65 -10.60 -4.67
N LEU A 26 15.21 -9.73 -3.76
CA LEU A 26 15.13 -8.29 -4.04
C LEU A 26 16.49 -7.70 -4.40
N HIS A 27 17.52 -8.07 -3.67
CA HIS A 27 18.90 -7.66 -3.99
C HIS A 27 19.35 -8.16 -5.37
N ALA A 28 19.10 -9.42 -5.69
CA ALA A 28 19.42 -10.00 -6.99
C ALA A 28 18.70 -9.27 -8.15
N ILE A 29 17.42 -8.90 -7.96
CA ILE A 29 16.63 -8.14 -8.94
C ILE A 29 17.25 -6.75 -9.16
N GLN A 30 17.62 -6.02 -8.10
CA GLN A 30 18.29 -4.71 -8.23
C GLN A 30 19.62 -4.81 -8.97
N CYS A 31 20.43 -5.82 -8.65
CA CYS A 31 21.69 -6.04 -9.32
C CYS A 31 21.53 -6.37 -10.81
N ALA A 32 20.54 -7.22 -11.15
CA ALA A 32 20.29 -7.65 -12.51
C ALA A 32 19.68 -6.55 -13.39
N SER A 33 18.71 -5.81 -12.85
CA SER A 33 18.01 -4.74 -13.58
C SER A 33 18.80 -3.45 -13.67
N ARG A 34 19.74 -3.22 -12.75
CA ARG A 34 20.41 -1.93 -12.50
C ARG A 34 19.45 -0.77 -12.21
N ILE A 35 18.22 -1.09 -11.83
CA ILE A 35 17.17 -0.14 -11.46
C ILE A 35 16.88 -0.34 -9.98
N PRO A 36 16.90 0.72 -9.16
CA PRO A 36 16.56 0.61 -7.75
C PRO A 36 15.08 0.23 -7.58
N ILE A 37 14.79 -0.63 -6.61
CA ILE A 37 13.41 -0.91 -6.22
C ILE A 37 12.93 0.28 -5.40
N GLY A 38 11.93 1.02 -5.90
CA GLY A 38 11.36 2.18 -5.20
C GLY A 38 10.21 1.84 -4.27
N LEU A 39 9.47 0.75 -4.58
CA LEU A 39 8.27 0.35 -3.83
C LEU A 39 8.14 -1.17 -3.79
N VAL A 40 7.82 -1.70 -2.62
CA VAL A 40 7.40 -3.09 -2.42
C VAL A 40 5.97 -3.10 -1.90
N ILE A 41 5.07 -3.82 -2.59
CA ILE A 41 3.66 -3.92 -2.20
C ILE A 41 3.41 -5.30 -1.58
N VAL A 42 2.83 -5.32 -0.37
CA VAL A 42 2.40 -6.53 0.34
C VAL A 42 0.88 -6.60 0.28
N ASP A 43 0.33 -7.51 -0.52
CA ASP A 43 -1.11 -7.70 -0.72
C ASP A 43 -1.48 -9.18 -0.45
N THR A 44 -2.03 -9.47 0.68
CA THR A 44 -2.37 -8.66 1.84
C THR A 44 -1.58 -9.12 3.08
N LEU A 45 -1.47 -8.23 4.05
CA LEU A 45 -0.76 -8.50 5.31
C LEU A 45 -1.25 -9.77 6.01
N ALA A 46 -2.56 -10.07 5.96
CA ALA A 46 -3.17 -11.24 6.58
C ALA A 46 -2.52 -12.57 6.12
N ARG A 47 -1.91 -12.61 4.95
CA ARG A 47 -1.25 -13.81 4.40
C ARG A 47 0.22 -13.94 4.80
N CYS A 48 0.73 -12.99 5.59
CA CYS A 48 2.15 -12.86 5.89
C CYS A 48 2.50 -13.12 7.36
N TYR A 49 1.54 -13.62 8.16
CA TYR A 49 1.74 -13.87 9.59
C TYR A 49 2.40 -15.21 9.90
N GLY A 50 2.48 -16.14 8.93
CA GLY A 50 2.92 -17.50 9.21
C GLY A 50 2.01 -18.15 10.25
N ASP A 51 2.58 -18.52 11.41
CA ASP A 51 1.88 -19.04 12.58
C ASP A 51 1.50 -17.95 13.61
N GLY A 52 1.66 -16.68 13.28
CA GLY A 52 1.32 -15.52 14.12
C GLY A 52 -0.16 -15.16 14.08
N ASP A 53 -0.55 -14.24 14.97
CA ASP A 53 -1.92 -13.73 15.10
C ASP A 53 -1.99 -12.25 14.71
N GLU A 54 -2.84 -11.94 13.72
CA GLU A 54 -3.07 -10.56 13.26
C GLU A 54 -3.68 -9.64 14.33
N ASN A 55 -4.27 -10.19 15.40
CA ASN A 55 -4.81 -9.45 16.52
C ASN A 55 -3.79 -9.23 17.65
N ASN A 56 -2.63 -9.86 17.56
CA ASN A 56 -1.57 -9.74 18.55
C ASN A 56 -0.62 -8.60 18.21
N ASN A 57 -0.64 -7.53 19.00
CA ASN A 57 0.22 -6.36 18.80
C ASN A 57 1.72 -6.68 18.72
N ARG A 58 2.18 -7.74 19.39
CA ARG A 58 3.57 -8.18 19.33
C ARG A 58 3.92 -8.72 17.94
N ASP A 59 3.04 -9.56 17.37
CA ASP A 59 3.25 -10.16 16.07
C ASP A 59 3.17 -9.13 14.96
N VAL A 60 2.19 -8.23 15.03
CA VAL A 60 2.07 -7.08 14.12
C VAL A 60 3.34 -6.22 14.16
N SER A 61 3.85 -5.89 15.36
CA SER A 61 5.09 -5.12 15.50
C SER A 61 6.31 -5.85 14.96
N ALA A 62 6.34 -7.19 15.09
CA ALA A 62 7.42 -8.02 14.58
C ALA A 62 7.44 -8.06 13.04
N ILE A 63 6.26 -8.12 12.40
CA ILE A 63 6.14 -8.03 10.94
C ILE A 63 6.60 -6.66 10.43
N ILE A 64 6.10 -5.57 11.03
CA ILE A 64 6.52 -4.20 10.63
C ILE A 64 8.04 -4.06 10.73
N ARG A 65 8.65 -4.58 11.79
CA ARG A 65 10.09 -4.60 11.94
C ARG A 65 10.78 -5.45 10.88
N GLY A 66 10.22 -6.62 10.55
CA GLY A 66 10.72 -7.49 9.48
C GLY A 66 10.73 -6.78 8.13
N ILE A 67 9.65 -6.09 7.79
CA ILE A 67 9.55 -5.28 6.56
C ILE A 67 10.61 -4.17 6.57
N ASP A 68 10.72 -3.42 7.65
CA ASP A 68 11.69 -2.32 7.73
C ASP A 68 13.15 -2.82 7.62
N GLU A 69 13.54 -3.81 8.45
CA GLU A 69 14.92 -4.26 8.55
C GLU A 69 15.38 -5.15 7.39
N GLU A 70 14.49 -5.95 6.79
CA GLU A 70 14.85 -6.92 5.77
C GLU A 70 14.46 -6.50 4.34
N ILE A 71 13.54 -5.54 4.20
CA ILE A 71 13.07 -5.05 2.90
C ILE A 71 13.47 -3.58 2.70
N CYS A 72 12.93 -2.67 3.52
CA CYS A 72 13.07 -1.25 3.27
C CYS A 72 14.52 -0.76 3.40
N ARG A 73 15.18 -1.04 4.51
CA ARG A 73 16.56 -0.59 4.73
C ARG A 73 17.57 -1.14 3.73
N PRO A 74 17.55 -2.46 3.40
CA PRO A 74 18.52 -3.00 2.45
C PRO A 74 18.33 -2.55 1.01
N THR A 75 17.08 -2.25 0.60
CA THR A 75 16.76 -1.87 -0.78
C THR A 75 16.66 -0.37 -0.99
N GLY A 76 16.41 0.41 0.08
CA GLY A 76 16.01 1.81 -0.01
C GLY A 76 14.56 2.02 -0.45
N ALA A 77 13.78 0.95 -0.61
CA ALA A 77 12.39 1.01 -1.08
C ALA A 77 11.43 1.43 0.03
N ALA A 78 10.33 2.08 -0.35
CA ALA A 78 9.14 2.19 0.49
C ALA A 78 8.37 0.86 0.49
N ALA A 79 7.63 0.57 1.57
CA ALA A 79 6.69 -0.55 1.60
C ALA A 79 5.26 -0.04 1.70
N LEU A 80 4.40 -0.52 0.80
CA LEU A 80 2.94 -0.36 0.88
C LEU A 80 2.33 -1.67 1.34
N VAL A 81 1.67 -1.64 2.49
CA VAL A 81 1.06 -2.83 3.07
C VAL A 81 -0.46 -2.69 3.00
N ILE A 82 -1.11 -3.64 2.34
CA ILE A 82 -2.57 -3.71 2.25
C ILE A 82 -3.08 -4.64 3.34
N ALA A 83 -3.97 -4.11 4.18
CA ALA A 83 -4.58 -4.86 5.27
C ALA A 83 -6.10 -4.70 5.24
N HIS A 84 -6.83 -5.75 5.58
CA HIS A 84 -8.28 -5.66 5.72
C HIS A 84 -8.65 -4.94 7.02
N ALA A 85 -9.60 -4.03 6.93
CA ALA A 85 -10.23 -3.45 8.10
C ALA A 85 -10.97 -4.54 8.91
N GLY A 86 -10.98 -4.43 10.23
CA GLY A 86 -11.82 -5.26 11.08
C GLY A 86 -13.31 -5.05 10.79
N LYS A 87 -14.17 -5.96 11.27
CA LYS A 87 -15.65 -5.82 11.12
C LYS A 87 -16.18 -4.52 11.75
N ASP A 88 -15.46 -3.98 12.71
CA ASP A 88 -15.77 -2.72 13.36
C ASP A 88 -14.71 -1.69 12.90
N ILE A 89 -15.08 -0.92 11.89
CA ILE A 89 -14.23 0.12 11.28
C ILE A 89 -13.86 1.19 12.31
N SER A 90 -14.72 1.42 13.32
CA SER A 90 -14.43 2.38 14.40
C SER A 90 -13.22 2.01 15.25
N ARG A 91 -12.81 0.73 15.22
CA ARG A 91 -11.61 0.23 15.92
C ARG A 91 -10.34 0.25 15.06
N GLY A 92 -10.43 0.69 13.81
CA GLY A 92 -9.31 0.75 12.87
C GLY A 92 -8.96 -0.60 12.24
N ALA A 93 -7.81 -0.66 11.57
CA ALA A 93 -7.30 -1.90 10.97
C ALA A 93 -7.04 -2.98 12.02
N ARG A 94 -7.17 -4.25 11.65
CA ARG A 94 -6.75 -5.38 12.48
C ARG A 94 -5.27 -5.21 12.83
N GLY A 95 -4.91 -5.42 14.10
CA GLY A 95 -3.59 -5.05 14.63
C GLY A 95 -3.50 -3.61 15.15
N GLY A 96 -4.57 -2.85 15.05
CA GLY A 96 -4.91 -1.56 15.69
C GLY A 96 -3.73 -0.64 16.01
N MET A 97 -3.45 -0.47 17.30
CA MET A 97 -2.42 0.46 17.78
C MET A 97 -1.01 0.14 17.31
N ALA A 98 -0.66 -1.15 17.10
CA ALA A 98 0.68 -1.53 16.66
C ALA A 98 0.93 -1.10 15.21
N LEU A 99 -0.06 -1.29 14.32
CA LEU A 99 0.00 -0.76 12.95
C LEU A 99 0.09 0.76 12.96
N LYS A 100 -0.84 1.43 13.66
CA LYS A 100 -0.85 2.89 13.71
C LYS A 100 0.47 3.47 14.22
N ASN A 101 1.08 2.86 15.23
CA ASN A 101 2.33 3.35 15.81
C ASN A 101 3.55 3.03 14.94
N GLY A 102 3.57 1.87 14.28
CA GLY A 102 4.72 1.39 13.52
C GLY A 102 4.88 1.99 12.13
N LEU A 103 3.80 2.44 11.49
CA LEU A 103 3.80 2.95 10.13
C LEU A 103 4.08 4.46 10.05
N SER A 104 4.66 4.91 8.95
CA SER A 104 4.88 6.33 8.65
C SER A 104 3.61 7.00 8.13
N GLY A 105 2.77 6.30 7.41
CA GLY A 105 1.45 6.72 6.94
C GLY A 105 0.43 5.62 7.12
N LEU A 106 -0.82 5.98 7.37
CA LEU A 106 -1.96 5.08 7.44
C LEU A 106 -3.13 5.73 6.70
N PHE A 107 -3.66 4.99 5.75
CA PHE A 107 -4.82 5.41 4.96
C PHE A 107 -5.94 4.38 5.13
N CYS A 108 -7.16 4.84 5.25
CA CYS A 108 -8.36 4.02 5.27
C CYS A 108 -9.13 4.21 3.97
N LEU A 109 -9.51 3.10 3.33
CA LEU A 109 -10.34 3.09 2.13
C LEU A 109 -11.70 2.52 2.49
N ASP A 110 -12.73 3.36 2.40
CA ASP A 110 -14.11 3.02 2.72
C ASP A 110 -15.04 3.28 1.53
N LYS A 111 -16.25 2.69 1.56
CA LYS A 111 -17.29 3.06 0.63
C LYS A 111 -17.91 4.41 1.02
N HIS A 112 -18.15 5.25 0.02
CA HIS A 112 -18.94 6.47 0.23
C HIS A 112 -20.38 6.11 0.60
N LYS A 113 -20.98 6.86 1.52
CA LYS A 113 -22.33 6.54 2.04
C LYS A 113 -23.44 6.73 1.00
N ASP A 114 -23.31 7.77 0.18
CA ASP A 114 -24.36 8.25 -0.71
C ASP A 114 -24.02 8.11 -2.21
N LEU A 115 -22.78 7.78 -2.54
CA LEU A 115 -22.29 7.64 -3.91
C LEU A 115 -21.73 6.24 -4.14
N ASP A 116 -21.86 5.74 -5.36
CA ASP A 116 -21.13 4.52 -5.78
C ASP A 116 -19.65 4.84 -6.00
N ALA A 117 -18.99 5.15 -4.90
CA ALA A 117 -17.64 5.65 -4.85
C ALA A 117 -16.89 5.12 -3.61
N SER A 118 -15.59 5.29 -3.60
CA SER A 118 -14.72 4.99 -2.47
C SER A 118 -14.07 6.26 -1.95
N VAL A 119 -13.87 6.32 -0.63
CA VAL A 119 -13.21 7.43 0.06
C VAL A 119 -11.92 6.95 0.67
N LEU A 120 -10.80 7.57 0.30
CA LEU A 120 -9.51 7.36 0.91
C LEU A 120 -9.23 8.47 1.92
N THR A 121 -9.16 8.11 3.18
CA THR A 121 -8.90 9.04 4.29
C THR A 121 -7.50 8.82 4.86
N CYS A 122 -6.74 9.88 5.06
CA CYS A 122 -5.45 9.83 5.74
C CYS A 122 -5.67 9.85 7.26
N GLU A 123 -5.48 8.71 7.92
CA GLU A 123 -5.60 8.62 9.39
C GLU A 123 -4.30 9.01 10.12
N LYS A 124 -3.17 8.89 9.43
CA LYS A 124 -1.86 9.23 9.98
C LYS A 124 -0.88 9.57 8.87
N GLN A 125 -0.11 10.62 9.12
CA GLN A 125 1.08 10.96 8.35
C GLN A 125 2.13 11.55 9.31
N LYS A 126 3.36 11.02 9.28
CA LYS A 126 4.44 11.48 10.18
C LYS A 126 5.09 12.78 9.69
N GLU A 127 5.23 12.94 8.37
CA GLU A 127 6.05 13.98 7.76
C GLU A 127 5.20 15.06 7.06
N GLY A 128 4.08 15.44 7.69
CA GLY A 128 3.23 16.50 7.17
C GLY A 128 1.85 16.48 7.80
N PRO A 129 1.01 17.46 7.46
CA PRO A 129 -0.39 17.46 7.86
C PRO A 129 -1.12 16.31 7.14
N PRO A 130 -2.17 15.74 7.76
CA PRO A 130 -3.06 14.80 7.08
C PRO A 130 -3.57 15.42 5.77
N THR A 131 -3.66 14.62 4.72
CA THR A 131 -4.27 15.06 3.47
C THR A 131 -5.79 15.07 3.59
N GLU A 132 -6.44 15.94 2.83
CA GLU A 132 -7.90 15.91 2.69
C GLU A 132 -8.35 14.54 2.15
N PRO A 133 -9.54 14.06 2.51
CA PRO A 133 -10.09 12.83 1.96
C PRO A 133 -10.18 12.89 0.42
N MET A 134 -9.90 11.79 -0.23
CA MET A 134 -10.01 11.66 -1.69
C MET A 134 -11.18 10.74 -2.02
N ILE A 135 -12.04 11.17 -2.94
CA ILE A 135 -13.22 10.39 -3.37
C ILE A 135 -12.98 9.94 -4.81
N PHE A 136 -13.21 8.66 -5.09
CA PHE A 136 -13.10 8.11 -6.45
C PHE A 136 -14.17 7.08 -6.76
N ALA A 137 -14.61 7.07 -8.03
CA ALA A 137 -15.39 6.00 -8.60
C ALA A 137 -14.49 5.04 -9.37
N VAL A 138 -14.96 3.81 -9.48
CA VAL A 138 -14.42 2.84 -10.42
C VAL A 138 -15.36 2.77 -11.61
N LYS A 139 -14.87 3.09 -12.81
CA LYS A 139 -15.64 3.01 -14.06
C LYS A 139 -15.03 1.98 -14.97
N ASP A 140 -15.88 1.20 -15.63
CA ASP A 140 -15.45 0.30 -16.70
C ASP A 140 -15.24 1.10 -17.98
N VAL A 141 -14.05 0.99 -18.56
CA VAL A 141 -13.74 1.52 -19.89
C VAL A 141 -13.42 0.37 -20.85
N GLU A 142 -13.83 0.51 -22.10
CA GLU A 142 -13.49 -0.46 -23.13
C GLU A 142 -12.11 -0.16 -23.70
N ILE A 143 -11.22 -1.14 -23.64
CA ILE A 143 -9.87 -1.05 -24.18
C ILE A 143 -9.61 -2.23 -25.14
N PRO A 144 -8.82 -2.04 -26.22
CA PRO A 144 -8.44 -3.16 -27.09
C PRO A 144 -7.55 -4.15 -26.33
N ASP A 145 -7.88 -5.43 -26.38
CA ASP A 145 -7.00 -6.47 -25.88
C ASP A 145 -5.76 -6.57 -26.80
N ARG A 146 -4.58 -6.54 -26.22
CA ARG A 146 -3.31 -6.65 -26.96
C ARG A 146 -3.07 -8.04 -27.56
N ARG A 147 -3.79 -9.05 -27.13
CA ARG A 147 -3.64 -10.45 -27.54
C ARG A 147 -4.73 -10.93 -28.49
N SER A 148 -5.86 -10.26 -28.49
CA SER A 148 -6.99 -10.50 -29.39
C SER A 148 -7.45 -9.17 -29.98
N SER A 149 -8.18 -9.19 -31.08
CA SER A 149 -8.77 -7.97 -31.65
C SER A 149 -10.09 -7.57 -30.95
N GLU A 150 -10.39 -8.15 -29.80
CA GLU A 150 -11.60 -7.92 -29.05
C GLU A 150 -11.45 -6.74 -28.10
N MET A 151 -12.56 -6.06 -27.82
CA MET A 151 -12.62 -5.04 -26.76
C MET A 151 -12.89 -5.72 -25.42
N ILE A 152 -12.10 -5.38 -24.41
CA ILE A 152 -12.27 -5.85 -23.03
C ILE A 152 -12.63 -4.68 -22.12
N LYS A 153 -13.43 -4.95 -21.10
CA LYS A 153 -13.71 -3.96 -20.05
C LYS A 153 -12.59 -3.97 -19.02
N ALA A 154 -12.06 -2.79 -18.72
CA ALA A 154 -11.04 -2.60 -17.71
C ALA A 154 -11.52 -1.55 -16.69
N PRO A 155 -11.37 -1.80 -15.38
CA PRO A 155 -11.71 -0.81 -14.37
C PRO A 155 -10.68 0.33 -14.38
N VAL A 156 -11.19 1.56 -14.36
CA VAL A 156 -10.38 2.78 -14.24
C VAL A 156 -10.85 3.58 -13.03
N ILE A 157 -9.90 4.08 -12.27
CA ILE A 157 -10.18 4.94 -11.12
C ILE A 157 -10.32 6.38 -11.61
N GLU A 158 -11.44 7.02 -11.30
CA GLU A 158 -11.73 8.40 -11.63
C GLU A 158 -11.97 9.20 -10.35
N PRO A 159 -11.20 10.29 -10.11
CA PRO A 159 -11.48 11.16 -8.97
C PRO A 159 -12.82 11.85 -9.17
N ILE A 160 -13.59 11.95 -8.09
CA ILE A 160 -14.86 12.69 -8.07
C ILE A 160 -14.64 13.98 -7.29
N GLU A 161 -15.09 15.09 -7.84
CA GLU A 161 -15.21 16.34 -7.10
C GLU A 161 -16.43 16.26 -6.19
N ASP A 162 -16.30 16.67 -4.94
CA ASP A 162 -17.45 16.82 -4.06
C ASP A 162 -18.27 18.08 -4.48
N GLU A 163 -19.53 18.14 -4.02
CA GLU A 163 -20.42 19.27 -4.33
C GLU A 163 -19.91 20.62 -3.80
N THR A 164 -18.87 20.62 -2.96
CA THR A 164 -18.22 21.83 -2.43
C THR A 164 -17.14 22.39 -3.35
N GLY A 165 -16.89 21.73 -4.51
CA GLY A 165 -15.91 22.18 -5.50
C GLY A 165 -14.46 22.00 -5.07
N HIS A 166 -14.23 21.25 -4.01
CA HIS A 166 -12.88 20.84 -3.65
C HIS A 166 -12.44 19.74 -4.60
N GLN A 167 -11.52 20.07 -5.50
CA GLN A 167 -10.79 19.02 -6.25
C GLN A 167 -10.10 18.12 -5.25
N VAL A 168 -10.63 16.93 -5.06
CA VAL A 168 -10.07 15.88 -4.21
C VAL A 168 -8.98 15.17 -5.01
N GLY A 169 -8.01 15.93 -5.48
CA GLY A 169 -6.77 15.42 -6.02
C GLY A 169 -5.62 15.82 -5.10
N PRO A 170 -4.49 15.12 -5.12
CA PRO A 170 -3.35 15.51 -4.30
C PRO A 170 -3.01 16.96 -4.64
N ARG A 171 -3.11 17.86 -3.65
CA ARG A 171 -2.55 19.20 -3.77
C ARG A 171 -1.04 19.06 -3.86
N LEU A 172 -0.57 18.91 -5.08
CA LEU A 172 0.86 18.91 -5.35
C LEU A 172 1.42 20.26 -4.93
N SER A 173 2.47 20.28 -4.12
CA SER A 173 3.26 21.49 -3.91
C SER A 173 3.77 22.01 -5.25
N PRO A 174 4.12 23.29 -5.39
CA PRO A 174 4.65 23.82 -6.65
C PRO A 174 5.79 22.98 -7.23
N GLN A 175 6.66 22.45 -6.39
CA GLN A 175 7.77 21.59 -6.80
C GLN A 175 7.30 20.21 -7.27
N GLN A 176 6.33 19.59 -6.57
CA GLN A 176 5.72 18.32 -6.99
C GLN A 176 4.96 18.46 -8.32
N LYS A 177 4.33 19.61 -8.56
CA LYS A 177 3.62 19.90 -9.80
C LYS A 177 4.57 19.96 -10.99
N ILE A 178 5.74 20.59 -10.84
CA ILE A 178 6.80 20.63 -11.85
C ILE A 178 7.30 19.22 -12.18
N VAL A 179 7.53 18.38 -11.15
CA VAL A 179 7.95 17.00 -11.36
C VAL A 179 6.86 16.18 -12.04
N TYR A 180 5.61 16.35 -11.64
CA TYR A 180 4.48 15.66 -12.25
C TYR A 180 4.29 16.04 -13.74
N GLU A 181 4.38 17.32 -14.07
CA GLU A 181 4.29 17.82 -15.44
C GLU A 181 5.48 17.33 -16.30
N ALA A 182 6.68 17.27 -15.73
CA ALA A 182 7.86 16.74 -16.42
C ALA A 182 7.81 15.22 -16.68
N LEU A 183 7.01 14.46 -15.90
CA LEU A 183 6.80 13.02 -16.12
C LEU A 183 5.70 12.71 -17.14
N GLN A 184 4.89 13.71 -17.51
CA GLN A 184 3.84 13.59 -18.55
C GLN A 184 4.30 14.04 -19.94
N ALA A 185 5.43 14.73 -20.03
CA ALA A 185 6.05 15.18 -21.29
C ALA A 185 6.99 14.15 -21.86
#